data_2b565db40428afb0db05e1eb78b77f39
#
_entry.id   2b565db40428afb0db05e1eb78b77f39
#
_cell.length_a   1.000
_cell.length_b   1.000
_cell.length_c   1.000
_cell.angle_alpha   90.00
_cell.angle_beta   90.00
_cell.angle_gamma   90.00
#
_symmetry.space_group_name_H-M   'P 1'
#
loop_
_entity.id
_entity.type
_entity.pdbx_description
1 polymer ?
#
loop_
_entity_poly.entity_id
_entity_poly.type
_entity_poly.pdbx_seq_one_letter_code
_entity_poly.pdbx_strand_id
1 'polypeptide(L)'
;MDYPGGFEVPAFPAGKRIVVSRFVSVAIMVVFLLIVFVCGMILWTQRSVTVHPFLVSVNNLTGQWEIVGHQHDEIKEISATRTLQESVIAKFMRNWFLVTTEEVNTALWQSCDRATECNPKNKTGVDTGKCAIYCIAGDEIFNRFIQEVVPNYQISVTAGEMLGLRMNSLQIIPIGAIGEKGGMWQIRAVVESSIAQPINILAYAQIGRNPDLYPQTLGYYVADFNAYKMN
;
A
#
# COMPACT_ATOMS: atom_id res chain seq x y z
N MET A 1 -25.85 -82.85 -31.31
CA MET A 1 -24.73 -82.55 -30.46
C MET A 1 -25.31 -82.32 -29.09
N ASP A 2 -25.26 -83.33 -28.25
CA ASP A 2 -25.73 -83.23 -26.87
C ASP A 2 -24.68 -82.52 -26.08
N TYR A 3 -25.02 -81.33 -25.61
CA TYR A 3 -24.22 -80.61 -24.61
C TYR A 3 -24.30 -81.46 -23.33
N PRO A 4 -23.18 -81.81 -22.73
CA PRO A 4 -23.17 -82.48 -21.46
C PRO A 4 -23.94 -81.64 -20.46
N GLY A 5 -25.02 -82.31 -19.91
CA GLY A 5 -25.92 -81.61 -18.95
C GLY A 5 -25.32 -81.24 -17.60
N GLY A 6 -24.07 -81.07 -17.56
CA GLY A 6 -23.34 -80.51 -16.42
C GLY A 6 -22.82 -79.14 -16.66
N PHE A 7 -23.12 -78.50 -17.76
CA PHE A 7 -22.98 -77.09 -17.97
C PHE A 7 -24.18 -76.26 -17.48
N GLU A 8 -24.72 -76.64 -16.35
CA GLU A 8 -25.09 -75.61 -15.43
C GLU A 8 -23.81 -74.99 -14.99
N VAL A 9 -23.24 -74.33 -15.95
CA VAL A 9 -22.33 -73.28 -15.63
C VAL A 9 -23.02 -72.58 -14.49
N PRO A 10 -22.29 -72.36 -13.40
CA PRO A 10 -22.75 -71.45 -12.40
C PRO A 10 -22.71 -70.09 -13.06
N ALA A 11 -23.15 -70.15 -14.22
CA ALA A 11 -23.43 -69.10 -15.06
C ALA A 11 -24.39 -68.21 -14.43
N PHE A 12 -24.81 -68.61 -13.42
CA PHE A 12 -25.72 -67.63 -13.01
C PHE A 12 -25.91 -67.47 -11.55
N PRO A 13 -24.88 -67.49 -10.92
CA PRO A 13 -24.56 -66.34 -10.15
C PRO A 13 -24.20 -65.15 -11.06
N ALA A 14 -24.04 -65.26 -12.33
CA ALA A 14 -23.94 -64.16 -13.26
C ALA A 14 -25.11 -63.17 -13.16
N GLY A 15 -26.31 -63.65 -12.91
CA GLY A 15 -27.44 -62.80 -12.65
C GLY A 15 -27.25 -61.93 -11.36
N LYS A 16 -26.82 -62.55 -10.29
CA LYS A 16 -26.50 -61.80 -9.02
C LYS A 16 -25.29 -60.87 -9.16
N ARG A 17 -24.27 -61.35 -9.84
CA ARG A 17 -23.09 -60.51 -10.10
C ARG A 17 -23.41 -59.27 -10.98
N ILE A 18 -24.27 -59.46 -11.99
CA ILE A 18 -24.66 -58.33 -12.84
C ILE A 18 -25.51 -57.33 -12.07
N VAL A 19 -26.39 -57.76 -11.18
CA VAL A 19 -27.20 -56.86 -10.35
C VAL A 19 -26.34 -56.09 -9.37
N VAL A 20 -25.42 -56.79 -8.69
CA VAL A 20 -24.47 -56.13 -7.77
C VAL A 20 -23.55 -55.18 -8.53
N SER A 21 -23.06 -55.55 -9.70
CA SER A 21 -22.25 -54.71 -10.56
C SER A 21 -22.99 -53.45 -11.01
N ARG A 22 -24.26 -53.55 -11.38
CA ARG A 22 -25.09 -52.41 -11.75
C ARG A 22 -25.32 -51.45 -10.56
N PHE A 23 -25.59 -52.00 -9.39
CA PHE A 23 -25.75 -51.21 -8.18
C PHE A 23 -24.46 -50.48 -7.80
N VAL A 24 -23.33 -51.17 -7.86
CA VAL A 24 -22.01 -50.56 -7.61
C VAL A 24 -21.70 -49.49 -8.66
N SER A 25 -22.00 -49.70 -9.93
CA SER A 25 -21.82 -48.71 -10.98
C SER A 25 -22.67 -47.45 -10.76
N VAL A 26 -23.93 -47.61 -10.36
CA VAL A 26 -24.81 -46.48 -10.03
C VAL A 26 -24.30 -45.75 -8.79
N ALA A 27 -23.85 -46.47 -7.75
CA ALA A 27 -23.30 -45.87 -6.57
C ALA A 27 -22.02 -45.03 -6.88
N ILE A 28 -21.13 -45.55 -7.69
CA ILE A 28 -19.93 -44.82 -8.13
C ILE A 28 -20.32 -43.57 -8.93
N MET A 29 -21.31 -43.65 -9.81
CA MET A 29 -21.78 -42.51 -10.58
C MET A 29 -22.36 -41.41 -9.67
N VAL A 30 -23.14 -41.78 -8.64
CA VAL A 30 -23.70 -40.83 -7.67
C VAL A 30 -22.59 -40.15 -6.86
N VAL A 31 -21.60 -40.93 -6.39
CA VAL A 31 -20.44 -40.36 -5.65
C VAL A 31 -19.67 -39.42 -6.54
N PHE A 32 -19.44 -39.75 -7.80
CA PHE A 32 -18.77 -38.89 -8.74
C PHE A 32 -19.51 -37.53 -8.95
N LEU A 33 -20.82 -37.60 -9.13
CA LEU A 33 -21.66 -36.40 -9.25
C LEU A 33 -21.63 -35.52 -7.99
N LEU A 34 -21.62 -36.14 -6.80
CA LEU A 34 -21.48 -35.41 -5.54
C LEU A 34 -20.13 -34.72 -5.45
N ILE A 35 -19.04 -35.37 -5.84
CA ILE A 35 -17.71 -34.77 -5.86
C ILE A 35 -17.66 -33.55 -6.81
N VAL A 36 -18.19 -33.71 -8.03
CA VAL A 36 -18.25 -32.61 -9.01
C VAL A 36 -19.08 -31.44 -8.48
N PHE A 37 -20.21 -31.73 -7.81
CA PHE A 37 -21.06 -30.72 -7.21
C PHE A 37 -20.34 -29.96 -6.08
N VAL A 38 -19.65 -30.66 -5.17
CA VAL A 38 -18.88 -30.07 -4.08
C VAL A 38 -17.71 -29.22 -4.63
N CYS A 39 -16.98 -29.73 -5.62
CA CYS A 39 -15.93 -28.97 -6.30
C CYS A 39 -16.49 -27.71 -6.96
N GLY A 40 -17.62 -27.78 -7.61
CA GLY A 40 -18.32 -26.64 -8.20
C GLY A 40 -18.70 -25.57 -7.15
N MET A 41 -19.22 -26.03 -5.99
CA MET A 41 -19.53 -25.12 -4.88
C MET A 41 -18.30 -24.45 -4.29
N ILE A 42 -17.20 -25.17 -4.14
CA ILE A 42 -15.92 -24.60 -3.65
C ILE A 42 -15.39 -23.55 -4.64
N LEU A 43 -15.41 -23.84 -5.93
CA LEU A 43 -14.98 -22.87 -6.94
C LEU A 43 -15.89 -21.65 -6.99
N TRP A 44 -17.18 -21.81 -6.76
CA TRP A 44 -18.12 -20.71 -6.71
C TRP A 44 -17.92 -19.85 -5.47
N THR A 45 -17.72 -20.44 -4.29
CA THR A 45 -17.41 -19.69 -3.06
C THR A 45 -16.08 -18.97 -3.15
N GLN A 46 -15.05 -19.54 -3.78
CA GLN A 46 -13.78 -18.84 -4.00
C GLN A 46 -13.92 -17.64 -4.95
N ARG A 47 -14.82 -17.69 -5.92
CA ARG A 47 -15.11 -16.56 -6.81
C ARG A 47 -15.99 -15.49 -6.16
N SER A 48 -16.81 -15.84 -5.18
CA SER A 48 -17.71 -14.90 -4.50
C SER A 48 -17.05 -14.19 -3.30
N VAL A 49 -15.90 -14.67 -2.81
CA VAL A 49 -15.11 -13.97 -1.79
C VAL A 49 -14.22 -12.95 -2.48
N THR A 50 -14.81 -11.89 -2.98
CA THR A 50 -14.07 -10.65 -3.19
C THR A 50 -13.78 -10.09 -1.80
N VAL A 51 -12.59 -10.34 -1.31
CA VAL A 51 -12.06 -9.64 -0.13
C VAL A 51 -11.93 -8.18 -0.55
N HIS A 52 -12.89 -7.35 -0.16
CA HIS A 52 -12.73 -5.91 -0.22
C HIS A 52 -11.78 -5.54 0.93
N PRO A 53 -10.53 -5.15 0.66
CA PRO A 53 -9.68 -4.65 1.71
C PRO A 53 -10.30 -3.33 2.20
N PHE A 54 -10.83 -3.33 3.40
CA PHE A 54 -11.21 -2.10 4.08
C PHE A 54 -9.91 -1.38 4.44
N LEU A 55 -9.62 -0.29 3.76
CA LEU A 55 -8.58 0.63 4.18
C LEU A 55 -9.10 1.38 5.41
N VAL A 56 -8.65 0.96 6.57
CA VAL A 56 -8.85 1.70 7.81
C VAL A 56 -7.79 2.79 7.84
N SER A 57 -8.18 4.01 7.55
CA SER A 57 -7.33 5.16 7.83
C SER A 57 -7.37 5.44 9.32
N VAL A 58 -6.29 5.14 10.01
CA VAL A 58 -6.12 5.53 11.41
C VAL A 58 -5.56 6.95 11.41
N ASN A 59 -6.35 7.91 11.82
CA ASN A 59 -5.85 9.25 12.07
C ASN A 59 -5.01 9.22 13.36
N ASN A 60 -3.69 9.17 13.21
CA ASN A 60 -2.74 9.08 14.31
C ASN A 60 -2.77 10.28 15.27
N LEU A 61 -3.47 11.37 14.92
CA LEU A 61 -3.60 12.56 15.76
C LEU A 61 -4.81 12.52 16.69
N THR A 62 -5.86 11.82 16.34
CA THR A 62 -7.12 11.80 17.12
C THR A 62 -7.44 10.43 17.67
N GLY A 63 -6.75 9.37 17.26
CA GLY A 63 -7.09 7.99 17.62
C GLY A 63 -8.45 7.53 17.10
N GLN A 64 -9.09 8.32 16.24
CA GLN A 64 -10.39 7.98 15.66
C GLN A 64 -10.23 7.11 14.43
N TRP A 65 -11.01 6.06 14.38
CA TRP A 65 -11.15 5.15 13.25
C TRP A 65 -12.13 5.78 12.26
N GLU A 66 -11.65 6.15 11.10
CA GLU A 66 -12.54 6.54 10.00
C GLU A 66 -12.60 5.37 9.02
N ILE A 67 -13.74 4.68 9.03
CA ILE A 67 -14.09 3.74 7.97
C ILE A 67 -14.43 4.62 6.78
N VAL A 68 -13.56 4.62 5.76
CA VAL A 68 -13.89 5.21 4.46
C VAL A 68 -15.00 4.34 3.86
N GLY A 69 -16.25 4.63 4.25
CA GLY A 69 -17.42 3.99 3.70
C GLY A 69 -17.55 4.34 2.23
N HIS A 70 -17.67 3.33 1.39
CA HIS A 70 -18.06 3.51 0.01
C HIS A 70 -19.45 4.15 -0.02
N GLN A 71 -19.53 5.43 -0.29
CA GLN A 71 -20.78 6.02 -0.76
C GLN A 71 -21.09 5.41 -2.13
N HIS A 72 -22.26 4.78 -2.20
CA HIS A 72 -22.88 4.29 -3.42
C HIS A 72 -22.82 5.38 -4.49
N ASP A 73 -22.21 5.07 -5.62
CA ASP A 73 -22.48 5.40 -7.01
C ASP A 73 -21.28 5.70 -7.91
N GLU A 74 -20.07 5.85 -7.39
CA GLU A 74 -18.86 5.77 -8.21
C GLU A 74 -17.78 5.00 -7.47
N ILE A 75 -17.70 3.70 -7.75
CA ILE A 75 -16.52 2.90 -7.43
C ILE A 75 -15.38 3.39 -8.34
N LYS A 76 -14.79 4.52 -8.00
CA LYS A 76 -13.42 4.78 -8.40
C LYS A 76 -12.59 3.76 -7.64
N GLU A 77 -12.19 2.70 -8.31
CA GLU A 77 -11.10 1.85 -7.83
C GLU A 77 -9.93 2.78 -7.54
N ILE A 78 -9.81 3.17 -6.26
CA ILE A 78 -8.61 3.84 -5.78
C ILE A 78 -7.53 2.77 -5.89
N SER A 79 -6.74 2.82 -6.96
CA SER A 79 -5.73 1.83 -7.19
C SER A 79 -4.79 1.85 -5.99
N ALA A 80 -4.43 0.69 -5.47
CA ALA A 80 -3.49 0.56 -4.35
C ALA A 80 -2.20 1.39 -4.60
N THR A 81 -1.79 1.46 -5.86
CA THR A 81 -0.69 2.29 -6.37
C THR A 81 -0.89 3.77 -6.05
N ARG A 82 -2.07 4.31 -6.26
CA ARG A 82 -2.39 5.70 -5.97
C ARG A 82 -2.31 6.00 -4.48
N THR A 83 -2.94 5.17 -3.66
CA THR A 83 -2.92 5.33 -2.20
C THR A 83 -1.50 5.26 -1.62
N LEU A 84 -0.66 4.36 -2.15
CA LEU A 84 0.74 4.25 -1.75
C LEU A 84 1.53 5.52 -2.10
N GLN A 85 1.37 6.04 -3.31
CA GLN A 85 2.04 7.27 -3.73
C GLN A 85 1.57 8.48 -2.89
N GLU A 86 0.25 8.61 -2.66
CA GLU A 86 -0.31 9.65 -1.78
C GLU A 86 0.27 9.56 -0.35
N SER A 87 0.41 8.36 0.19
CA SER A 87 1.01 8.13 1.52
C SER A 87 2.47 8.56 1.58
N VAL A 88 3.27 8.23 0.54
CA VAL A 88 4.67 8.66 0.46
C VAL A 88 4.79 10.18 0.39
N ILE A 89 3.95 10.83 -0.43
CA ILE A 89 3.89 12.30 -0.52
C ILE A 89 3.52 12.92 0.82
N ALA A 90 2.49 12.41 1.49
CA ALA A 90 2.04 12.94 2.78
C ALA A 90 3.15 12.83 3.85
N LYS A 91 3.84 11.68 3.94
CA LYS A 91 4.99 11.51 4.83
C LYS A 91 6.13 12.49 4.48
N PHE A 92 6.46 12.61 3.19
CA PHE A 92 7.49 13.52 2.71
C PHE A 92 7.17 14.97 3.07
N MET A 93 5.97 15.44 2.76
CA MET A 93 5.53 16.81 3.06
C MET A 93 5.58 17.12 4.55
N ARG A 94 5.11 16.19 5.38
CA ARG A 94 5.17 16.35 6.84
C ARG A 94 6.60 16.54 7.33
N ASN A 95 7.52 15.71 6.88
CA ASN A 95 8.90 15.75 7.34
C ASN A 95 9.68 16.92 6.72
N TRP A 96 9.38 17.30 5.48
CA TRP A 96 10.01 18.42 4.80
C TRP A 96 9.74 19.77 5.49
N PHE A 97 8.52 19.96 5.99
CA PHE A 97 8.11 21.22 6.65
C PHE A 97 8.09 21.11 8.18
N LEU A 98 8.63 20.06 8.76
CA LEU A 98 8.76 19.92 10.20
C LEU A 98 10.07 20.57 10.65
N VAL A 99 9.95 21.68 11.40
CA VAL A 99 11.08 22.41 11.98
C VAL A 99 10.91 22.47 13.48
N THR A 100 11.71 21.71 14.19
CA THR A 100 11.79 21.70 15.65
C THR A 100 13.23 21.91 16.10
N THR A 101 13.43 22.29 17.35
CA THR A 101 14.76 22.54 17.92
C THR A 101 15.68 21.31 17.89
N GLU A 102 15.11 20.12 17.87
CA GLU A 102 15.88 18.86 17.89
C GLU A 102 16.32 18.40 16.50
N GLU A 103 15.62 18.83 15.44
CA GLU A 103 15.75 18.25 14.09
C GLU A 103 16.66 19.06 13.16
N VAL A 104 17.14 20.23 13.56
CA VAL A 104 17.90 21.14 12.70
C VAL A 104 19.41 20.98 12.80
N ASN A 105 19.88 19.86 13.32
CA ASN A 105 21.32 19.61 13.37
C ASN A 105 21.82 18.96 12.06
N THR A 106 22.45 19.73 11.19
CA THR A 106 22.97 19.26 9.89
C THR A 106 23.92 18.07 9.99
N ALA A 107 24.68 17.94 11.07
CA ALA A 107 25.58 16.81 11.25
C ALA A 107 24.83 15.47 11.38
N LEU A 108 23.60 15.51 11.87
CA LEU A 108 22.77 14.32 12.02
C LEU A 108 22.14 13.86 10.69
N TRP A 109 21.89 14.78 9.77
CA TRP A 109 21.38 14.47 8.43
C TRP A 109 22.46 13.84 7.54
N GLN A 110 23.72 14.20 7.74
CA GLN A 110 24.85 13.67 7.00
C GLN A 110 25.21 12.22 7.37
N SER A 111 24.77 11.74 8.53
CA SER A 111 25.01 10.38 9.01
C SER A 111 23.95 9.36 8.56
N CYS A 112 22.98 9.76 7.73
CA CYS A 112 21.93 8.85 7.28
C CYS A 112 22.48 7.80 6.31
N ASP A 113 22.22 6.52 6.60
CA ASP A 113 22.58 5.37 5.78
C ASP A 113 21.32 4.55 5.43
N ARG A 114 21.13 4.27 4.14
CA ARG A 114 19.96 3.52 3.66
C ARG A 114 19.90 2.09 4.20
N ALA A 115 21.05 1.46 4.38
CA ALA A 115 21.12 0.06 4.82
C ALA A 115 20.67 -0.10 6.28
N THR A 116 20.98 0.87 7.13
CA THR A 116 20.68 0.83 8.56
C THR A 116 19.39 1.56 8.90
N GLU A 117 19.25 2.81 8.45
CA GLU A 117 18.19 3.71 8.88
C GLU A 117 16.87 3.50 8.11
N CYS A 118 16.96 3.11 6.83
CA CYS A 118 15.78 2.92 5.98
C CYS A 118 15.29 1.47 5.94
N ASN A 119 15.86 0.59 6.77
CA ASN A 119 15.44 -0.80 6.80
C ASN A 119 14.08 -0.94 7.50
N PRO A 120 13.05 -1.56 6.88
CA PRO A 120 11.73 -1.74 7.49
C PRO A 120 11.75 -2.59 8.76
N LYS A 121 12.81 -3.34 9.00
CA LYS A 121 13.03 -4.09 10.26
C LYS A 121 13.52 -3.20 11.40
N ASN A 122 14.06 -2.04 11.07
CA ASN A 122 14.53 -1.06 12.04
C ASN A 122 13.42 -0.03 12.27
N LYS A 123 12.58 -0.24 13.29
CA LYS A 123 11.41 0.61 13.58
C LYS A 123 11.75 2.04 13.97
N THR A 124 13.00 2.33 14.29
CA THR A 124 13.43 3.64 14.79
C THR A 124 13.72 4.67 13.69
N GLY A 125 14.08 4.23 12.48
CA GLY A 125 14.49 5.16 11.41
C GLY A 125 13.37 5.71 10.55
N VAL A 126 12.27 4.98 10.37
CA VAL A 126 11.27 5.29 9.32
C VAL A 126 10.20 6.29 9.77
N ASP A 127 9.83 6.32 11.04
CA ASP A 127 8.65 7.07 11.49
C ASP A 127 8.94 8.38 12.25
N THR A 128 10.10 8.54 12.85
CA THR A 128 10.40 9.68 13.75
C THR A 128 11.81 10.23 13.64
N GLY A 129 12.59 9.75 12.69
CA GLY A 129 14.01 10.05 12.67
C GLY A 129 14.38 11.15 11.69
N LYS A 130 15.52 11.71 11.99
CA LYS A 130 16.27 12.66 11.17
C LYS A 130 16.50 12.20 9.73
N CYS A 131 16.47 10.89 9.50
CA CYS A 131 16.64 10.28 8.20
C CYS A 131 15.32 10.00 7.46
N ALA A 132 14.18 10.44 7.99
CA ALA A 132 12.88 10.17 7.38
C ALA A 132 12.75 10.70 5.95
N ILE A 133 13.29 11.90 5.67
CA ILE A 133 13.34 12.45 4.31
C ILE A 133 14.29 11.64 3.43
N TYR A 134 15.48 11.29 3.93
CA TYR A 134 16.46 10.50 3.20
C TYR A 134 15.89 9.14 2.74
N CYS A 135 15.08 8.52 3.58
CA CYS A 135 14.49 7.21 3.28
C CYS A 135 13.36 7.24 2.24
N ILE A 136 12.82 8.41 1.92
CA ILE A 136 11.67 8.54 1.00
C ILE A 136 11.91 9.51 -0.15
N ALA A 137 13.06 10.19 -0.18
CA ALA A 137 13.48 11.12 -1.23
C ALA A 137 14.62 10.56 -2.08
N GLY A 138 14.70 10.99 -3.33
CA GLY A 138 15.87 10.78 -4.18
C GLY A 138 17.10 11.52 -3.64
N ASP A 139 18.30 11.04 -3.97
CA ASP A 139 19.56 11.60 -3.47
C ASP A 139 19.73 13.09 -3.83
N GLU A 140 19.29 13.48 -5.02
CA GLU A 140 19.34 14.87 -5.47
C GLU A 140 18.44 15.77 -4.62
N ILE A 141 17.22 15.32 -4.33
CA ILE A 141 16.26 16.04 -3.46
C ILE A 141 16.81 16.15 -2.05
N PHE A 142 17.37 15.06 -1.53
CA PHE A 142 17.95 15.07 -0.19
C PHE A 142 19.17 15.98 -0.08
N ASN A 143 20.05 15.97 -1.07
CA ASN A 143 21.19 16.88 -1.12
C ASN A 143 20.77 18.36 -1.18
N ARG A 144 19.75 18.67 -2.01
CA ARG A 144 19.18 20.02 -2.07
C ARG A 144 18.53 20.41 -0.74
N PHE A 145 17.84 19.50 -0.07
CA PHE A 145 17.29 19.73 1.26
C PHE A 145 18.36 20.13 2.27
N ILE A 146 19.47 19.39 2.35
CA ILE A 146 20.57 19.67 3.27
C ILE A 146 21.25 21.01 2.93
N GLN A 147 21.48 21.28 1.65
CA GLN A 147 22.28 22.44 1.24
C GLN A 147 21.50 23.75 1.25
N GLU A 148 20.21 23.71 0.91
CA GLU A 148 19.41 24.92 0.70
C GLU A 148 18.34 25.12 1.78
N VAL A 149 17.69 24.04 2.24
CA VAL A 149 16.52 24.16 3.12
C VAL A 149 16.93 24.15 4.59
N VAL A 150 17.79 23.22 5.00
CA VAL A 150 18.22 23.07 6.39
C VAL A 150 18.90 24.32 6.94
N PRO A 151 19.76 25.05 6.21
CA PRO A 151 20.34 26.29 6.71
C PRO A 151 19.28 27.37 7.01
N ASN A 152 18.25 27.48 6.17
CA ASN A 152 17.13 28.39 6.41
C ASN A 152 16.33 28.00 7.65
N TYR A 153 16.11 26.70 7.86
CA TYR A 153 15.44 26.19 9.06
C TYR A 153 16.26 26.45 10.33
N GLN A 154 17.58 26.36 10.26
CA GLN A 154 18.45 26.73 11.38
C GLN A 154 18.29 28.20 11.79
N ILE A 155 18.14 29.09 10.81
CA ILE A 155 17.88 30.51 11.06
C ILE A 155 16.53 30.68 11.75
N SER A 156 15.48 30.04 11.25
CA SER A 156 14.15 30.08 11.88
C SER A 156 14.16 29.57 13.31
N VAL A 157 14.80 28.43 13.58
CA VAL A 157 14.91 27.90 14.96
C VAL A 157 15.70 28.81 15.87
N THR A 158 16.79 29.44 15.38
CA THR A 158 17.55 30.41 16.15
C THR A 158 16.72 31.66 16.51
N ALA A 159 15.77 32.01 15.64
CA ALA A 159 14.79 33.08 15.89
C ALA A 159 13.61 32.62 16.78
N GLY A 160 13.59 31.37 17.24
CA GLY A 160 12.50 30.79 18.04
C GLY A 160 11.28 30.33 17.22
N GLU A 161 11.40 30.31 15.90
CA GLU A 161 10.33 29.85 15.01
C GLU A 161 10.34 28.36 14.84
N MET A 162 9.19 27.73 15.05
CA MET A 162 8.92 26.34 14.72
C MET A 162 7.89 26.27 13.59
N LEU A 163 8.10 25.35 12.65
CA LEU A 163 7.21 25.14 11.52
C LEU A 163 6.60 23.73 11.58
N GLY A 164 5.37 23.63 11.11
CA GLY A 164 4.69 22.36 10.99
C GLY A 164 3.65 22.36 9.88
N LEU A 165 3.44 21.22 9.25
CA LEU A 165 2.42 21.07 8.24
C LEU A 165 1.05 20.83 8.90
N ARG A 166 0.05 21.64 8.54
CA ARG A 166 -1.35 21.39 8.93
C ARG A 166 -1.91 20.23 8.11
N MET A 167 -1.91 19.02 8.68
CA MET A 167 -2.26 17.79 7.95
C MET A 167 -3.68 17.80 7.37
N ASN A 168 -4.65 18.42 8.03
CA ASN A 168 -6.02 18.54 7.52
C ASN A 168 -6.18 19.51 6.33
N SER A 169 -5.16 20.32 6.04
CA SER A 169 -5.13 21.19 4.86
C SER A 169 -4.46 20.54 3.65
N LEU A 170 -3.86 19.37 3.82
CA LEU A 170 -3.09 18.69 2.78
C LEU A 170 -4.04 18.13 1.71
N GLN A 171 -3.90 18.64 0.51
CA GLN A 171 -4.60 18.17 -0.69
C GLN A 171 -3.58 17.66 -1.69
N ILE A 172 -3.69 16.40 -2.09
CA ILE A 172 -2.79 15.73 -3.03
C ILE A 172 -3.61 15.38 -4.28
N ILE A 173 -3.27 15.99 -5.40
CA ILE A 173 -4.04 15.90 -6.65
C ILE A 173 -3.13 15.33 -7.73
N PRO A 174 -3.49 14.24 -8.41
CA PRO A 174 -2.69 13.69 -9.50
C PRO A 174 -2.71 14.61 -10.72
N ILE A 175 -1.57 14.72 -11.40
CA ILE A 175 -1.45 15.40 -12.68
C ILE A 175 -1.24 14.35 -13.77
N GLY A 176 -2.29 14.10 -14.56
CA GLY A 176 -2.25 13.08 -15.60
C GLY A 176 -2.42 11.65 -15.05
N ALA A 177 -1.89 10.67 -15.79
CA ALA A 177 -2.03 9.26 -15.46
C ALA A 177 -1.04 8.85 -14.34
N ILE A 178 -1.56 8.17 -13.33
CA ILE A 178 -0.78 7.56 -12.28
C ILE A 178 -0.58 6.08 -12.59
N GLY A 179 0.66 5.66 -12.65
CA GLY A 179 1.02 4.28 -12.96
C GLY A 179 1.91 3.62 -11.91
N GLU A 180 2.24 2.35 -12.13
CA GLU A 180 3.12 1.61 -11.24
C GLU A 180 4.55 2.17 -11.16
N LYS A 181 4.99 2.86 -12.22
CA LYS A 181 6.32 3.48 -12.26
C LYS A 181 6.41 4.81 -11.52
N GLY A 182 5.26 5.35 -11.11
CA GLY A 182 5.13 6.64 -10.45
C GLY A 182 4.13 7.57 -11.14
N GLY A 183 4.23 8.86 -10.83
CA GLY A 183 3.35 9.90 -11.39
C GLY A 183 3.73 11.28 -10.92
N MET A 184 3.09 12.30 -11.52
CA MET A 184 3.24 13.68 -11.14
C MET A 184 2.06 14.12 -10.27
N TRP A 185 2.34 14.91 -9.24
CA TRP A 185 1.35 15.31 -8.25
C TRP A 185 1.43 16.80 -7.98
N GLN A 186 0.28 17.42 -7.87
CA GLN A 186 0.11 18.77 -7.33
C GLN A 186 -0.32 18.68 -5.87
N ILE A 187 0.31 19.47 -5.03
CA ILE A 187 0.08 19.43 -3.58
C ILE A 187 -0.26 20.83 -3.12
N ARG A 188 -1.33 20.97 -2.36
CA ARG A 188 -1.68 22.21 -1.66
C ARG A 188 -1.69 21.94 -0.18
N ALA A 189 -1.09 22.81 0.58
CA ALA A 189 -1.03 22.66 2.03
C ALA A 189 -0.83 24.00 2.71
N VAL A 190 -1.04 24.01 4.03
CA VAL A 190 -0.76 25.16 4.90
C VAL A 190 0.34 24.77 5.86
N VAL A 191 1.41 25.56 5.88
CA VAL A 191 2.48 25.47 6.87
C VAL A 191 2.18 26.46 7.97
N GLU A 192 2.10 25.97 9.19
CA GLU A 192 1.92 26.77 10.40
C GLU A 192 3.28 27.18 10.95
N SER A 193 3.38 28.44 11.37
CA SER A 193 4.51 28.96 12.11
C SER A 193 4.10 29.27 13.54
N SER A 194 5.01 29.05 14.50
CA SER A 194 4.76 29.39 15.91
C SER A 194 4.73 30.89 16.19
N ILE A 195 5.33 31.70 15.31
CA ILE A 195 5.46 33.16 15.52
C ILE A 195 4.93 34.00 14.35
N ALA A 196 4.77 33.40 13.17
CA ALA A 196 4.32 34.10 11.97
C ALA A 196 2.92 33.62 11.51
N GLN A 197 2.36 34.30 10.51
CA GLN A 197 1.10 33.88 9.90
C GLN A 197 1.30 32.57 9.12
N PRO A 198 0.27 31.72 9.05
CA PRO A 198 0.31 30.50 8.25
C PRO A 198 0.63 30.80 6.78
N ILE A 199 1.42 29.93 6.18
CA ILE A 199 1.89 30.07 4.80
C ILE A 199 1.16 29.04 3.94
N ASN A 200 0.42 29.52 2.92
CA ASN A 200 -0.14 28.63 1.90
C ASN A 200 0.95 28.23 0.92
N ILE A 201 1.06 26.95 0.65
CA ILE A 201 2.03 26.42 -0.30
C ILE A 201 1.34 25.66 -1.43
N LEU A 202 1.90 25.80 -2.62
CA LEU A 202 1.64 25.00 -3.78
C LEU A 202 2.93 24.26 -4.11
N ALA A 203 2.87 22.94 -4.17
CA ALA A 203 4.04 22.14 -4.52
C ALA A 203 3.72 21.17 -5.64
N TYR A 204 4.77 20.76 -6.33
CA TYR A 204 4.75 19.70 -7.34
C TYR A 204 5.75 18.64 -6.93
N ALA A 205 5.32 17.38 -6.97
CA ALA A 205 6.15 16.24 -6.66
C ALA A 205 6.07 15.22 -7.79
N GLN A 206 7.21 14.72 -8.21
CA GLN A 206 7.31 13.57 -9.08
C GLN A 206 7.65 12.35 -8.24
N ILE A 207 6.81 11.32 -8.32
CA ILE A 207 7.07 10.04 -7.68
C ILE A 207 7.72 9.11 -8.67
N GLY A 208 8.82 8.50 -8.26
CA GLY A 208 9.50 7.40 -8.94
C GLY A 208 9.31 6.08 -8.19
N ARG A 209 9.74 4.97 -8.81
CA ARG A 209 9.74 3.65 -8.19
C ARG A 209 11.08 2.95 -8.36
N ASN A 210 11.68 2.57 -7.24
CA ASN A 210 12.87 1.72 -7.17
C ASN A 210 12.77 0.81 -5.93
N PRO A 211 12.28 -0.44 -6.09
CA PRO A 211 12.07 -1.36 -4.97
C PRO A 211 13.35 -1.72 -4.20
N ASP A 212 14.49 -1.72 -4.88
CA ASP A 212 15.78 -2.13 -4.30
C ASP A 212 16.30 -1.06 -3.31
N LEU A 213 16.10 0.21 -3.64
CA LEU A 213 16.57 1.32 -2.82
C LEU A 213 15.54 1.80 -1.77
N TYR A 214 14.24 1.58 -2.01
CA TYR A 214 13.16 2.08 -1.15
C TYR A 214 12.18 0.97 -0.72
N PRO A 215 12.66 -0.12 -0.09
CA PRO A 215 11.80 -1.26 0.24
C PRO A 215 10.68 -0.93 1.22
N GLN A 216 10.87 0.05 2.11
CA GLN A 216 9.90 0.48 3.13
C GLN A 216 8.65 1.16 2.56
N THR A 217 8.74 1.67 1.33
CA THR A 217 7.64 2.33 0.62
C THR A 217 7.18 1.52 -0.61
N LEU A 218 7.50 0.22 -0.65
CA LEU A 218 7.28 -0.65 -1.81
C LEU A 218 7.92 -0.11 -3.09
N GLY A 219 9.04 0.59 -2.93
CA GLY A 219 9.82 1.18 -3.99
C GLY A 219 9.48 2.62 -4.35
N TYR A 220 8.40 3.19 -3.85
CA TYR A 220 8.02 4.57 -4.19
C TYR A 220 8.85 5.59 -3.41
N TYR A 221 9.30 6.63 -4.11
CA TYR A 221 10.08 7.72 -3.54
C TYR A 221 9.81 9.03 -4.29
N VAL A 222 10.10 10.15 -3.64
CA VAL A 222 10.01 11.48 -4.26
C VAL A 222 11.26 11.70 -5.12
N ALA A 223 11.08 11.68 -6.45
CA ALA A 223 12.16 11.85 -7.41
C ALA A 223 12.44 13.32 -7.72
N ASP A 224 11.42 14.18 -7.72
CA ASP A 224 11.54 15.63 -7.82
C ASP A 224 10.51 16.32 -6.94
N PHE A 225 10.87 17.51 -6.44
CA PHE A 225 10.02 18.30 -5.56
C PHE A 225 10.30 19.79 -5.70
N ASN A 226 9.26 20.57 -5.95
CA ASN A 226 9.33 22.02 -6.02
C ASN A 226 8.14 22.63 -5.27
N ALA A 227 8.40 23.53 -4.34
CA ALA A 227 7.38 24.18 -3.54
C ALA A 227 7.43 25.71 -3.70
N TYR A 228 6.25 26.32 -3.76
CA TYR A 228 6.06 27.76 -3.96
C TYR A 228 5.12 28.30 -2.89
N LYS A 229 5.46 29.45 -2.36
CA LYS A 229 4.57 30.20 -1.47
C LYS A 229 3.47 30.85 -2.33
N MET A 230 2.22 30.63 -1.93
CA MET A 230 1.07 31.32 -2.51
C MET A 230 0.79 32.61 -1.71
N ASN A 231 0.59 33.68 -2.40
CA ASN A 231 0.21 34.98 -1.80
C ASN A 231 -1.27 35.03 -1.50
#